data_64bdfa3c2b66da81cc21cc52abcd3a2c
#
_entry.id   64bdfa3c2b66da81cc21cc52abcd3a2c
#
_cell.length_a   1.000
_cell.length_b   1.000
_cell.length_c   1.000
_cell.angle_alpha   90.00
_cell.angle_beta   90.00
_cell.angle_gamma   90.00
#
_symmetry.space_group_name_H-M   'P 1'
#
loop_
_entity.id
_entity.type
_entity.pdbx_description
1 polymer ?
#
loop_
_entity_poly.entity_id
_entity_poly.type
_entity_poly.pdbx_seq_one_letter_code
_entity_poly.pdbx_strand_id
1 'polypeptide(L)'
;NSQGDALMEVAAGTSDAAIIDLLMAGAMIGEGTSYPDMELGDQLTEEKYGAGCRVGSDLTSFINQVMYEAQEDGTLVAVAEKYGVQASLVEQPESAFAASEADSDVAYIQDKGTLVVGITEFAPMDYKDENGEWIGFDADMARLVAEKLGVACEFVVIEWDAKIMELDSKAIDVVWNGMTLNESVLEAMNCTNPYCNNA
;
A
#
# COMPACT_ATOMS: atom_id res chain seq x y z
N ASN A 1 17.46 2.64 -4.36
CA ASN A 1 16.89 3.80 -5.06
C ASN A 1 15.41 3.89 -4.69
N SER A 2 15.09 4.71 -3.73
CA SER A 2 13.73 5.01 -3.29
C SER A 2 13.37 6.46 -3.64
N GLN A 3 12.11 6.82 -3.58
CA GLN A 3 11.68 8.22 -3.74
C GLN A 3 12.24 9.10 -2.60
N GLY A 4 12.39 8.54 -1.39
CA GLY A 4 13.09 9.20 -0.28
C GLY A 4 14.55 9.53 -0.60
N ASP A 5 15.27 8.65 -1.32
CA ASP A 5 16.63 8.94 -1.79
C ASP A 5 16.64 10.13 -2.75
N ALA A 6 15.64 10.24 -3.64
CA ALA A 6 15.53 11.35 -4.57
C ALA A 6 15.33 12.70 -3.84
N LEU A 7 14.52 12.73 -2.76
CA LEU A 7 14.39 13.93 -1.92
C LEU A 7 15.70 14.29 -1.20
N MET A 8 16.46 13.30 -0.73
CA MET A 8 17.77 13.56 -0.13
C MET A 8 18.77 14.17 -1.12
N GLU A 9 18.76 13.74 -2.38
CA GLU A 9 19.61 14.30 -3.45
C GLU A 9 19.27 15.77 -3.73
N VAL A 10 17.97 16.12 -3.72
CA VAL A 10 17.54 17.53 -3.87
C VAL A 10 17.96 18.33 -2.63
N ALA A 11 17.76 17.81 -1.41
CA ALA A 11 18.18 18.48 -0.18
C ALA A 11 19.69 18.70 -0.12
N ALA A 12 20.49 17.78 -0.65
CA ALA A 12 21.94 17.88 -0.72
C ALA A 12 22.45 18.81 -1.84
N GLY A 13 21.55 19.27 -2.74
CA GLY A 13 21.91 20.11 -3.89
C GLY A 13 22.65 19.34 -5.00
N THR A 14 22.57 18.02 -5.02
CA THR A 14 23.11 17.16 -6.07
C THR A 14 22.13 16.96 -7.24
N SER A 15 20.85 17.26 -6.98
CA SER A 15 19.78 17.33 -7.98
C SER A 15 18.99 18.62 -7.80
N ASP A 16 18.52 19.21 -8.90
CA ASP A 16 17.74 20.45 -8.88
C ASP A 16 16.24 20.18 -8.58
N ALA A 17 15.73 18.99 -8.91
CA ALA A 17 14.35 18.58 -8.70
C ALA A 17 14.22 17.06 -8.64
N ALA A 18 13.13 16.57 -8.06
CA ALA A 18 12.75 15.16 -8.05
C ALA A 18 11.30 15.00 -8.54
N ILE A 19 11.00 13.85 -9.16
CA ILE A 19 9.63 13.42 -9.46
C ILE A 19 9.32 12.31 -8.45
N ILE A 20 8.29 12.52 -7.65
CA ILE A 20 7.83 11.60 -6.59
C ILE A 20 6.31 11.60 -6.50
N ASP A 21 5.76 10.63 -5.82
CA ASP A 21 4.33 10.54 -5.56
C ASP A 21 3.81 11.70 -4.72
N LEU A 22 2.64 12.21 -5.08
CA LEU A 22 2.01 13.36 -4.42
C LEU A 22 1.75 13.10 -2.93
N LEU A 23 1.32 11.88 -2.56
CA LEU A 23 1.06 11.54 -1.17
C LEU A 23 2.36 11.53 -0.34
N MET A 24 3.45 11.00 -0.88
CA MET A 24 4.76 11.10 -0.23
C MET A 24 5.22 12.56 -0.14
N ALA A 25 5.07 13.33 -1.20
CA ALA A 25 5.42 14.74 -1.22
C ALA A 25 4.66 15.52 -0.12
N GLY A 26 3.34 15.29 0.00
CA GLY A 26 2.51 15.90 1.03
C GLY A 26 2.91 15.53 2.46
N ALA A 27 3.47 14.34 2.69
CA ALA A 27 3.94 13.90 4.00
C ALA A 27 5.34 14.42 4.35
N MET A 28 6.18 14.72 3.35
CA MET A 28 7.60 14.99 3.57
C MET A 28 8.06 16.42 3.24
N ILE A 29 7.26 17.19 2.49
CA ILE A 29 7.60 18.55 2.00
C ILE A 29 6.71 19.59 2.67
N GLY A 30 7.31 20.71 3.11
CA GLY A 30 6.64 21.87 3.68
C GLY A 30 6.90 22.06 5.17
N GLU A 31 6.34 23.11 5.74
CA GLU A 31 6.57 23.51 7.13
C GLU A 31 6.20 22.38 8.12
N GLY A 32 7.12 22.06 9.00
CA GLY A 32 6.96 21.02 10.03
C GLY A 32 7.23 19.59 9.55
N THR A 33 7.71 19.41 8.32
CA THR A 33 8.06 18.10 7.75
C THR A 33 9.60 17.92 7.65
N SER A 34 10.04 16.81 7.05
CA SER A 34 11.45 16.49 6.86
C SER A 34 12.18 17.45 5.89
N TYR A 35 11.43 18.06 4.95
CA TYR A 35 11.98 18.96 3.94
C TYR A 35 11.20 20.28 3.90
N PRO A 36 11.36 21.15 4.94
CA PRO A 36 10.55 22.38 5.08
C PRO A 36 10.86 23.44 4.01
N ASP A 37 12.03 23.39 3.40
CA ASP A 37 12.50 24.39 2.42
C ASP A 37 12.22 23.97 0.96
N MET A 38 11.62 22.79 0.74
CA MET A 38 11.20 22.33 -0.58
C MET A 38 9.79 22.81 -0.92
N GLU A 39 9.52 22.96 -2.20
CA GLU A 39 8.22 23.33 -2.74
C GLU A 39 7.71 22.26 -3.70
N LEU A 40 6.40 22.07 -3.75
CA LEU A 40 5.75 21.21 -4.74
C LEU A 40 5.69 21.93 -6.08
N GLY A 41 6.05 21.23 -7.15
CA GLY A 41 5.88 21.67 -8.53
C GLY A 41 4.52 21.28 -9.10
N ASP A 42 4.49 21.10 -10.43
CA ASP A 42 3.29 20.70 -11.14
C ASP A 42 3.00 19.19 -10.96
N GLN A 43 1.72 18.85 -10.89
CA GLN A 43 1.25 17.48 -10.96
C GLN A 43 1.37 16.98 -12.41
N LEU A 44 2.04 15.83 -12.60
CA LEU A 44 2.38 15.31 -13.93
C LEU A 44 1.42 14.21 -14.42
N THR A 45 0.87 13.44 -13.49
CA THR A 45 0.01 12.27 -13.77
C THR A 45 -1.18 12.23 -12.81
N GLU A 46 -2.13 11.36 -13.11
CA GLU A 46 -3.15 10.91 -12.17
C GLU A 46 -3.01 9.40 -12.03
N GLU A 47 -2.93 8.91 -10.81
CA GLU A 47 -2.70 7.52 -10.49
C GLU A 47 -3.71 7.04 -9.45
N LYS A 48 -3.81 5.71 -9.31
CA LYS A 48 -4.61 5.08 -8.27
C LYS A 48 -3.81 3.96 -7.63
N TYR A 49 -3.86 3.89 -6.30
CA TYR A 49 -3.22 2.82 -5.55
C TYR A 49 -4.17 1.65 -5.30
N GLY A 50 -3.61 0.45 -5.38
CA GLY A 50 -4.25 -0.80 -5.01
C GLY A 50 -3.24 -1.79 -4.44
N ALA A 51 -3.73 -2.86 -3.83
CA ALA A 51 -2.90 -3.99 -3.41
C ALA A 51 -2.88 -5.08 -4.48
N GLY A 52 -1.78 -5.79 -4.62
CA GLY A 52 -1.58 -6.85 -5.60
C GLY A 52 -1.40 -8.22 -4.95
N CYS A 53 -2.17 -9.19 -5.39
CA CYS A 53 -2.08 -10.59 -5.01
C CYS A 53 -1.65 -11.45 -6.20
N ARG A 54 -1.35 -12.73 -5.96
CA ARG A 54 -1.10 -13.70 -7.05
C ARG A 54 -2.25 -13.75 -8.04
N VAL A 55 -1.98 -14.04 -9.28
CA VAL A 55 -3.00 -14.23 -10.30
C VAL A 55 -3.97 -15.35 -9.86
N GLY A 56 -5.27 -15.06 -9.88
CA GLY A 56 -6.32 -15.97 -9.46
C GLY A 56 -6.50 -16.10 -7.93
N SER A 57 -5.79 -15.33 -7.13
CA SER A 57 -5.91 -15.33 -5.67
C SER A 57 -7.27 -14.82 -5.22
N ASP A 58 -7.95 -15.56 -4.34
CA ASP A 58 -9.20 -15.15 -3.68
C ASP A 58 -8.96 -14.13 -2.55
N LEU A 59 -7.70 -13.93 -2.12
CA LEU A 59 -7.33 -12.89 -1.17
C LEU A 59 -7.75 -11.50 -1.66
N THR A 60 -7.72 -11.25 -2.97
CA THR A 60 -8.14 -9.98 -3.56
C THR A 60 -9.61 -9.65 -3.23
N SER A 61 -10.52 -10.63 -3.39
CA SER A 61 -11.94 -10.43 -3.06
C SER A 61 -12.16 -10.28 -1.56
N PHE A 62 -11.33 -10.94 -0.73
CA PHE A 62 -11.38 -10.79 0.72
C PHE A 62 -10.94 -9.39 1.15
N ILE A 63 -9.83 -8.86 0.59
CA ILE A 63 -9.37 -7.49 0.85
C ILE A 63 -10.44 -6.48 0.44
N ASN A 64 -11.03 -6.63 -0.76
CA ASN A 64 -12.09 -5.75 -1.24
C ASN A 64 -13.31 -5.72 -0.29
N GLN A 65 -13.72 -6.89 0.22
CA GLN A 65 -14.78 -6.94 1.23
C GLN A 65 -14.40 -6.19 2.50
N VAL A 66 -13.19 -6.42 3.05
CA VAL A 66 -12.73 -5.74 4.27
C VAL A 66 -12.65 -4.24 4.08
N MET A 67 -12.18 -3.75 2.92
CA MET A 67 -12.12 -2.33 2.59
C MET A 67 -13.51 -1.70 2.52
N TYR A 68 -14.48 -2.39 1.90
CA TYR A 68 -15.88 -1.97 1.86
C TYR A 68 -16.50 -1.91 3.27
N GLU A 69 -16.34 -2.99 4.08
CA GLU A 69 -16.84 -3.02 5.46
C GLU A 69 -16.23 -1.89 6.32
N ALA A 70 -14.92 -1.64 6.16
CA ALA A 70 -14.21 -0.57 6.87
C ALA A 70 -14.66 0.84 6.43
N GLN A 71 -15.11 1.00 5.19
CA GLN A 71 -15.75 2.23 4.74
C GLN A 71 -17.11 2.41 5.41
N GLU A 72 -17.94 1.38 5.43
CA GLU A 72 -19.29 1.44 5.99
C GLU A 72 -19.29 1.70 7.51
N ASP A 73 -18.33 1.17 8.24
CA ASP A 73 -18.22 1.37 9.69
C ASP A 73 -17.38 2.59 10.09
N GLY A 74 -16.76 3.29 9.12
CA GLY A 74 -15.93 4.48 9.32
C GLY A 74 -14.47 4.21 9.68
N THR A 75 -14.04 2.96 9.81
CA THR A 75 -12.66 2.58 10.14
C THR A 75 -11.69 3.05 9.05
N LEU A 76 -12.05 2.90 7.77
CA LEU A 76 -11.21 3.33 6.64
C LEU A 76 -10.90 4.83 6.71
N VAL A 77 -11.91 5.65 6.99
CA VAL A 77 -11.74 7.11 7.12
C VAL A 77 -10.90 7.46 8.34
N ALA A 78 -11.14 6.81 9.49
CA ALA A 78 -10.38 7.04 10.71
C ALA A 78 -8.88 6.71 10.54
N VAL A 79 -8.55 5.61 9.85
CA VAL A 79 -7.15 5.27 9.53
C VAL A 79 -6.58 6.30 8.56
N ALA A 80 -7.32 6.71 7.53
CA ALA A 80 -6.84 7.71 6.58
C ALA A 80 -6.58 9.09 7.23
N GLU A 81 -7.44 9.52 8.15
CA GLU A 81 -7.25 10.75 8.92
C GLU A 81 -6.00 10.72 9.79
N LYS A 82 -5.70 9.56 10.40
CA LYS A 82 -4.48 9.35 11.20
C LYS A 82 -3.21 9.64 10.41
N TYR A 83 -3.22 9.36 9.11
CA TYR A 83 -2.05 9.51 8.23
C TYR A 83 -2.17 10.67 7.24
N GLY A 84 -3.25 11.46 7.32
CA GLY A 84 -3.45 12.65 6.48
C GLY A 84 -3.82 12.36 5.02
N VAL A 85 -4.30 11.15 4.69
CA VAL A 85 -4.62 10.73 3.32
C VAL A 85 -6.12 10.67 3.03
N GLN A 86 -6.98 11.14 3.96
CA GLN A 86 -8.43 11.06 3.83
C GLN A 86 -9.00 11.75 2.58
N ALA A 87 -8.35 12.81 2.10
CA ALA A 87 -8.78 13.52 0.89
C ALA A 87 -8.51 12.74 -0.40
N SER A 88 -7.64 11.73 -0.34
CA SER A 88 -7.25 10.89 -1.47
C SER A 88 -8.02 9.57 -1.53
N LEU A 89 -8.86 9.26 -0.54
CA LEU A 89 -9.63 8.02 -0.54
C LEU A 89 -10.53 7.90 -1.77
N VAL A 90 -10.61 6.68 -2.28
CA VAL A 90 -11.55 6.29 -3.33
C VAL A 90 -12.70 5.52 -2.68
N GLU A 91 -13.93 5.85 -3.06
CA GLU A 91 -15.13 5.14 -2.61
C GLU A 91 -15.02 3.64 -2.96
N GLN A 92 -15.25 2.79 -1.96
CA GLN A 92 -15.19 1.35 -2.12
C GLN A 92 -16.55 0.80 -2.56
N PRO A 93 -16.62 0.11 -3.71
CA PRO A 93 -17.87 -0.52 -4.14
C PRO A 93 -18.24 -1.67 -3.20
N GLU A 94 -19.53 -1.93 -3.05
CA GLU A 94 -20.02 -3.11 -2.34
C GLU A 94 -19.32 -4.36 -2.85
N SER A 95 -18.69 -5.08 -1.95
CA SER A 95 -17.84 -6.22 -2.25
C SER A 95 -18.06 -7.33 -1.25
N ALA A 96 -18.05 -8.57 -1.74
CA ALA A 96 -18.18 -9.77 -0.93
C ALA A 96 -17.06 -10.76 -1.25
N PHE A 97 -16.58 -11.46 -0.23
CA PHE A 97 -15.59 -12.51 -0.42
C PHE A 97 -16.14 -13.64 -1.26
N ALA A 98 -15.38 -14.02 -2.28
CA ALA A 98 -15.64 -15.17 -3.14
C ALA A 98 -14.47 -16.16 -3.02
N ALA A 99 -14.65 -17.18 -2.20
CA ALA A 99 -13.65 -18.22 -2.00
C ALA A 99 -13.40 -19.00 -3.28
N SER A 100 -12.14 -19.30 -3.58
CA SER A 100 -11.75 -20.23 -4.64
C SER A 100 -12.12 -21.66 -4.25
N GLU A 101 -12.67 -22.44 -5.20
CA GLU A 101 -12.99 -23.86 -4.98
C GLU A 101 -11.73 -24.73 -4.88
N ALA A 102 -10.65 -24.31 -5.51
CA ALA A 102 -9.35 -24.95 -5.47
C ALA A 102 -8.26 -23.89 -5.27
N ASP A 103 -7.20 -24.23 -4.56
CA ASP A 103 -6.02 -23.37 -4.33
C ASP A 103 -6.36 -21.99 -3.72
N SER A 104 -7.23 -21.98 -2.69
CA SER A 104 -7.56 -20.76 -1.95
C SER A 104 -6.34 -20.22 -1.20
N ASP A 105 -5.90 -19.00 -1.56
CA ASP A 105 -4.84 -18.29 -0.83
C ASP A 105 -5.32 -17.88 0.57
N VAL A 106 -6.60 -17.54 0.72
CA VAL A 106 -7.19 -17.26 2.05
C VAL A 106 -7.05 -18.47 2.97
N ALA A 107 -7.44 -19.67 2.51
CA ALA A 107 -7.29 -20.89 3.30
C ALA A 107 -5.80 -21.19 3.61
N TYR A 108 -4.92 -21.03 2.62
CA TYR A 108 -3.46 -21.21 2.80
C TYR A 108 -2.90 -20.24 3.86
N ILE A 109 -3.29 -18.96 3.85
CA ILE A 109 -2.85 -17.95 4.82
C ILE A 109 -3.38 -18.28 6.21
N GLN A 110 -4.66 -18.72 6.31
CA GLN A 110 -5.26 -19.13 7.58
C GLN A 110 -4.57 -20.37 8.16
N ASP A 111 -4.24 -21.35 7.34
CA ASP A 111 -3.55 -22.57 7.76
C ASP A 111 -2.12 -22.28 8.26
N LYS A 112 -1.38 -21.39 7.60
CA LYS A 112 -0.04 -21.00 8.04
C LYS A 112 -0.05 -19.98 9.20
N GLY A 113 -1.19 -19.32 9.47
CA GLY A 113 -1.40 -18.43 10.62
C GLY A 113 -0.78 -17.04 10.45
N THR A 114 -0.38 -16.64 9.24
CA THR A 114 0.30 -15.35 9.00
C THR A 114 -0.03 -14.82 7.61
N LEU A 115 -0.41 -13.54 7.52
CA LEU A 115 -0.44 -12.77 6.28
C LEU A 115 0.91 -12.08 6.10
N VAL A 116 1.64 -12.41 5.04
CA VAL A 116 2.94 -11.81 4.72
C VAL A 116 2.77 -10.72 3.67
N VAL A 117 3.09 -9.49 4.05
CA VAL A 117 2.89 -8.27 3.24
C VAL A 117 4.24 -7.78 2.73
N GLY A 118 4.41 -7.72 1.42
CA GLY A 118 5.59 -7.15 0.78
C GLY A 118 5.50 -5.64 0.68
N ILE A 119 6.47 -4.93 1.26
CA ILE A 119 6.52 -3.48 1.38
C ILE A 119 7.89 -2.91 1.04
N THR A 120 7.94 -1.60 0.87
CA THR A 120 9.16 -0.78 0.95
C THR A 120 8.91 0.38 1.93
N GLU A 121 9.92 1.13 2.32
CA GLU A 121 9.73 2.34 3.10
C GLU A 121 9.17 3.46 2.22
N PHE A 122 7.90 3.80 2.44
CA PHE A 122 7.12 4.71 1.60
C PHE A 122 6.07 5.46 2.43
N ALA A 123 6.47 6.53 3.13
CA ALA A 123 5.53 7.36 3.90
C ALA A 123 4.55 8.11 2.96
N PRO A 124 3.28 8.26 3.33
CA PRO A 124 2.64 7.88 4.59
C PRO A 124 1.98 6.49 4.57
N MET A 125 2.28 5.67 3.53
CA MET A 125 1.65 4.36 3.33
C MET A 125 2.27 3.29 4.21
N ASP A 126 3.62 3.13 4.15
CA ASP A 126 4.39 2.19 4.96
C ASP A 126 5.71 2.84 5.37
N TYR A 127 5.94 3.03 6.65
CA TYR A 127 7.19 3.58 7.17
C TYR A 127 7.39 3.16 8.63
N LYS A 128 8.59 3.40 9.16
CA LYS A 128 8.90 3.06 10.54
C LYS A 128 8.71 4.24 11.48
N ASP A 129 8.14 3.95 12.63
CA ASP A 129 8.10 4.89 13.74
C ASP A 129 9.45 4.97 14.48
N GLU A 130 9.52 5.78 15.54
CA GLU A 130 10.73 5.97 16.36
C GLU A 130 11.19 4.68 17.07
N ASN A 131 10.33 3.68 17.21
CA ASN A 131 10.61 2.38 17.81
C ASN A 131 11.03 1.33 16.77
N GLY A 132 10.98 1.68 15.48
CA GLY A 132 11.26 0.78 14.38
C GLY A 132 10.08 -0.10 13.96
N GLU A 133 8.87 0.16 14.49
CA GLU A 133 7.65 -0.54 14.12
C GLU A 133 7.08 0.03 12.81
N TRP A 134 6.61 -0.88 11.95
CA TRP A 134 5.94 -0.47 10.72
C TRP A 134 4.60 0.18 11.02
N ILE A 135 4.40 1.39 10.53
CA ILE A 135 3.17 2.16 10.59
C ILE A 135 2.85 2.74 9.21
N GLY A 136 1.68 3.34 9.05
CA GLY A 136 1.23 3.94 7.80
C GLY A 136 -0.17 3.48 7.45
N PHE A 137 -0.76 4.12 6.45
CA PHE A 137 -2.11 3.80 6.03
C PHE A 137 -2.22 2.36 5.54
N ASP A 138 -1.33 1.92 4.64
CA ASP A 138 -1.33 0.57 4.08
C ASP A 138 -1.00 -0.47 5.17
N ALA A 139 0.00 -0.17 6.04
CA ALA A 139 0.36 -1.05 7.13
C ALA A 139 -0.81 -1.30 8.11
N ASP A 140 -1.57 -0.26 8.48
CA ASP A 140 -2.71 -0.41 9.37
C ASP A 140 -3.88 -1.13 8.69
N MET A 141 -4.13 -0.88 7.40
CA MET A 141 -5.16 -1.60 6.65
C MET A 141 -4.78 -3.07 6.44
N ALA A 142 -3.51 -3.39 6.20
CA ALA A 142 -3.03 -4.77 6.12
C ALA A 142 -3.20 -5.53 7.46
N ARG A 143 -2.96 -4.86 8.59
CA ARG A 143 -3.24 -5.43 9.92
C ARG A 143 -4.73 -5.70 10.13
N LEU A 144 -5.60 -4.79 9.69
CA LEU A 144 -7.04 -5.00 9.75
C LEU A 144 -7.46 -6.24 8.94
N VAL A 145 -6.90 -6.41 7.75
CA VAL A 145 -7.16 -7.60 6.92
C VAL A 145 -6.65 -8.87 7.61
N ALA A 146 -5.46 -8.86 8.19
CA ALA A 146 -4.93 -10.00 8.95
C ALA A 146 -5.79 -10.34 10.17
N GLU A 147 -6.29 -9.34 10.91
CA GLU A 147 -7.23 -9.51 12.01
C GLU A 147 -8.52 -10.18 11.55
N LYS A 148 -9.11 -9.72 10.45
CA LYS A 148 -10.32 -10.30 9.84
C LYS A 148 -10.11 -11.73 9.34
N LEU A 149 -8.89 -12.06 8.87
CA LEU A 149 -8.49 -13.44 8.54
C LEU A 149 -8.25 -14.31 9.78
N GLY A 150 -8.07 -13.72 10.96
CA GLY A 150 -7.73 -14.41 12.20
C GLY A 150 -6.28 -14.86 12.28
N VAL A 151 -5.34 -14.14 11.63
CA VAL A 151 -3.92 -14.47 11.54
C VAL A 151 -3.03 -13.31 11.99
N ALA A 152 -1.73 -13.58 12.19
CA ALA A 152 -0.73 -12.53 12.39
C ALA A 152 -0.47 -11.76 11.09
N CYS A 153 0.00 -10.51 11.19
CA CYS A 153 0.48 -9.72 10.07
C CYS A 153 2.01 -9.60 10.15
N GLU A 154 2.70 -9.95 9.08
CA GLU A 154 4.16 -9.83 8.96
C GLU A 154 4.51 -8.95 7.76
N PHE A 155 5.40 -7.97 7.96
CA PHE A 155 5.89 -7.09 6.92
C PHE A 155 7.28 -7.50 6.48
N VAL A 156 7.46 -7.70 5.18
CA VAL A 156 8.74 -8.07 4.55
C VAL A 156 9.15 -6.96 3.59
N VAL A 157 10.33 -6.39 3.81
CA VAL A 157 10.90 -5.43 2.86
C VAL A 157 11.38 -6.18 1.64
N ILE A 158 10.87 -5.81 0.47
CA ILE A 158 11.21 -6.43 -0.81
C ILE A 158 11.95 -5.46 -1.72
N GLU A 159 12.70 -6.01 -2.68
CA GLU A 159 13.12 -5.24 -3.85
C GLU A 159 11.90 -5.02 -4.74
N TRP A 160 11.55 -3.75 -5.02
CA TRP A 160 10.30 -3.42 -5.71
C TRP A 160 10.13 -4.12 -7.07
N ASP A 161 11.22 -4.27 -7.82
CA ASP A 161 11.22 -4.96 -9.11
C ASP A 161 11.02 -6.47 -9.00
N ALA A 162 11.25 -7.05 -7.82
CA ALA A 162 11.07 -8.48 -7.56
C ALA A 162 9.66 -8.86 -7.08
N LYS A 163 8.76 -7.90 -6.87
CA LYS A 163 7.43 -8.12 -6.25
C LYS A 163 6.61 -9.24 -6.86
N ILE A 164 6.64 -9.39 -8.18
CA ILE A 164 5.90 -10.47 -8.88
C ILE A 164 6.50 -11.82 -8.55
N MET A 165 7.84 -11.94 -8.59
CA MET A 165 8.56 -13.16 -8.25
C MET A 165 8.32 -13.55 -6.78
N GLU A 166 8.30 -12.59 -5.87
CA GLU A 166 8.03 -12.82 -4.44
C GLU A 166 6.60 -13.34 -4.20
N LEU A 167 5.61 -12.80 -4.95
CA LEU A 167 4.23 -13.31 -4.94
C LEU A 167 4.14 -14.74 -5.47
N ASP A 168 4.73 -15.01 -6.64
CA ASP A 168 4.67 -16.30 -7.32
C ASP A 168 5.35 -17.41 -6.51
N SER A 169 6.44 -17.08 -5.84
CA SER A 169 7.16 -18.02 -4.94
C SER A 169 6.48 -18.24 -3.60
N LYS A 170 5.39 -17.48 -3.29
CA LYS A 170 4.74 -17.47 -1.98
C LYS A 170 5.64 -16.98 -0.84
N ALA A 171 6.70 -16.23 -1.14
CA ALA A 171 7.49 -15.52 -0.13
C ALA A 171 6.69 -14.40 0.53
N ILE A 172 5.82 -13.77 -0.24
CA ILE A 172 4.79 -12.84 0.24
C ILE A 172 3.40 -13.26 -0.26
N ASP A 173 2.34 -12.81 0.41
CA ASP A 173 0.95 -13.10 0.03
C ASP A 173 0.32 -11.94 -0.74
N VAL A 174 0.74 -10.74 -0.42
CA VAL A 174 0.24 -9.50 -1.01
C VAL A 174 1.37 -8.46 -1.09
N VAL A 175 1.39 -7.68 -2.17
CA VAL A 175 2.15 -6.42 -2.26
C VAL A 175 1.19 -5.30 -1.90
N TRP A 176 1.49 -4.56 -0.83
CA TRP A 176 0.63 -3.47 -0.38
C TRP A 176 1.51 -2.31 0.07
N ASN A 177 1.74 -1.32 -0.81
CA ASN A 177 2.77 -0.29 -0.60
C ASN A 177 2.54 0.94 -1.50
N GLY A 178 1.33 1.49 -1.50
CA GLY A 178 1.01 2.59 -2.43
C GLY A 178 1.27 2.20 -3.88
N MET A 179 0.89 0.98 -4.27
CA MET A 179 1.22 0.47 -5.59
C MET A 179 0.28 1.03 -6.65
N THR A 180 0.86 1.74 -7.63
CA THR A 180 0.12 2.27 -8.78
C THR A 180 -0.45 1.15 -9.64
N LEU A 181 -1.77 1.20 -9.86
CA LEU A 181 -2.51 0.28 -10.73
C LEU A 181 -2.34 0.66 -12.20
N ASN A 182 -1.17 0.41 -12.76
CA ASN A 182 -0.90 0.59 -14.18
C ASN A 182 -1.15 -0.72 -14.97
N GLU A 183 -1.13 -0.64 -16.29
CA GLU A 183 -1.43 -1.77 -17.18
C GLU A 183 -0.54 -2.98 -16.90
N SER A 184 0.76 -2.80 -16.71
CA SER A 184 1.70 -3.90 -16.44
C SER A 184 1.45 -4.59 -15.11
N VAL A 185 1.03 -3.86 -14.07
CA VAL A 185 0.67 -4.41 -12.77
C VAL A 185 -0.64 -5.21 -12.88
N LEU A 186 -1.65 -4.65 -13.57
CA LEU A 186 -2.95 -5.31 -13.75
C LEU A 186 -2.87 -6.59 -14.61
N GLU A 187 -1.89 -6.67 -15.51
CA GLU A 187 -1.63 -7.90 -16.29
C GLU A 187 -0.89 -8.98 -15.48
N ALA A 188 -0.05 -8.58 -14.53
CA ALA A 188 0.84 -9.47 -13.78
C ALA A 188 0.29 -9.95 -12.45
N MET A 189 -0.74 -9.29 -11.90
CA MET A 189 -1.29 -9.55 -10.56
C MET A 189 -2.81 -9.48 -10.56
N ASN A 190 -3.42 -10.14 -9.57
CA ASN A 190 -4.82 -9.93 -9.23
C ASN A 190 -4.92 -8.75 -8.26
N CYS A 191 -5.32 -7.57 -8.75
CA CYS A 191 -5.32 -6.33 -7.97
C CYS A 191 -6.67 -6.06 -7.32
N THR A 192 -6.64 -5.42 -6.15
CA THR A 192 -7.84 -4.92 -5.47
C THR A 192 -8.49 -3.77 -6.23
N ASN A 193 -9.70 -3.39 -5.81
CA ASN A 193 -10.23 -2.07 -6.14
C ASN A 193 -9.23 -0.99 -5.71
N PRO A 194 -9.16 0.13 -6.44
CA PRO A 194 -8.34 1.25 -6.00
C PRO A 194 -8.87 1.83 -4.70
N TYR A 195 -7.97 2.19 -3.78
CA TYR A 195 -8.35 2.75 -2.48
C TYR A 195 -7.90 4.20 -2.27
N CYS A 196 -6.85 4.65 -2.96
CA CYS A 196 -6.39 6.04 -2.95
C CYS A 196 -6.11 6.55 -4.35
N ASN A 197 -6.39 7.84 -4.57
CA ASN A 197 -5.88 8.59 -5.70
C ASN A 197 -4.47 9.12 -5.38
N ASN A 198 -3.63 9.22 -6.39
CA ASN A 198 -2.27 9.77 -6.32
C ASN A 198 -1.91 10.48 -7.63
N ALA A 199 -0.73 11.11 -7.67
CA ALA A 199 -0.20 11.76 -8.86
C ALA A 199 1.34 11.75 -8.87
#